data_0d8adb5d3be30f7d7c42c975257b9180
#
_entry.id   0d8adb5d3be30f7d7c42c975257b9180
#
_cell.length_a   1.000
_cell.length_b   1.000
_cell.length_c   1.000
_cell.angle_alpha   90.00
_cell.angle_beta   90.00
_cell.angle_gamma   90.00
#
_symmetry.space_group_name_H-M   'P 1'
#
loop_
_entity.id
_entity.type
_entity.pdbx_description
1 polymer ?
#
loop_
_entity_poly.entity_id
_entity_poly.type
_entity_poly.pdbx_seq_one_letter_code
_entity_poly.pdbx_strand_id
1 'polypeptide(L)'
;TTGSGKTETLVSLSYNALATASGLFYIDPKASPKLAVQIWQMARFLGRDDDFRVLNYGTSGKVKGKSPRRLSNTNNPFTFGSAEALTQLLVSLMPASDGANSIFADKAQALISGVMYALVDLRDKGLLKLSTSIIRDSLALEKCVALALHPELDEESRASIQAALGTSGWIAGREMKDQPPSFAEQFGYAQSYFGKALSSLTDTYSHIYGAEDGEVDFADSIMQRRILVVLLPSLEKAPAELASLGKISLSAIRNACAVGLGAHIEGDAADVLEALPTDTVGIGPYLCIVDEYAAIVTPGFEVVLTQGRGLGIAAI
;
A
#
# COMPACT_ATOMS: atom_id res chain seq x y z
N THR A 1 -4.91 8.53 -28.39
CA THR A 1 -3.95 8.34 -29.51
C THR A 1 -2.57 8.83 -29.09
N THR A 2 -1.53 8.08 -29.47
CA THR A 2 -0.13 8.44 -29.20
C THR A 2 0.16 9.78 -29.91
N GLY A 3 0.84 10.73 -29.23
CA GLY A 3 1.18 12.04 -29.82
C GLY A 3 0.10 13.13 -29.71
N SER A 4 -0.99 12.88 -28.97
CA SER A 4 -2.10 13.88 -28.83
C SER A 4 -1.82 15.01 -27.81
N GLY A 5 -0.61 15.14 -27.28
CA GLY A 5 -0.28 16.16 -26.27
C GLY A 5 -0.79 15.83 -24.84
N LYS A 6 -1.32 14.63 -24.58
CA LYS A 6 -1.85 14.22 -23.26
C LYS A 6 -0.86 14.47 -22.13
N THR A 7 0.39 14.03 -22.27
CA THR A 7 1.43 14.22 -21.25
C THR A 7 1.72 15.70 -21.00
N GLU A 8 1.79 16.52 -22.03
CA GLU A 8 2.02 17.96 -21.90
C GLU A 8 0.85 18.67 -21.17
N THR A 9 -0.39 18.22 -21.43
CA THR A 9 -1.58 18.70 -20.72
C THR A 9 -1.50 18.32 -19.23
N LEU A 10 -1.16 17.05 -18.92
CA LEU A 10 -1.03 16.59 -17.54
C LEU A 10 0.09 17.31 -16.80
N VAL A 11 1.22 17.57 -17.45
CA VAL A 11 2.34 18.37 -16.89
C VAL A 11 1.90 19.82 -16.64
N SER A 12 1.12 20.42 -17.53
CA SER A 12 0.58 21.76 -17.34
C SER A 12 -0.40 21.84 -16.17
N LEU A 13 -1.28 20.85 -16.02
CA LEU A 13 -2.18 20.73 -14.86
C LEU A 13 -1.40 20.54 -13.57
N SER A 14 -0.33 19.73 -13.60
CA SER A 14 0.58 19.57 -12.45
C SER A 14 1.18 20.91 -12.02
N TYR A 15 1.68 21.73 -12.97
CA TYR A 15 2.22 23.05 -12.66
C TYR A 15 1.15 23.96 -12.00
N ASN A 16 -0.07 23.96 -12.55
CA ASN A 16 -1.15 24.77 -12.00
C ASN A 16 -1.49 24.34 -10.55
N ALA A 17 -1.56 23.05 -10.27
CA ALA A 17 -1.79 22.55 -8.92
C ALA A 17 -0.69 23.03 -7.95
N LEU A 18 0.58 22.90 -8.33
CA LEU A 18 1.70 23.32 -7.51
C LEU A 18 1.75 24.84 -7.31
N ALA A 19 1.43 25.63 -8.34
CA ALA A 19 1.41 27.09 -8.30
C ALA A 19 0.28 27.64 -7.40
N THR A 20 -0.79 26.87 -7.20
CA THR A 20 -1.90 27.21 -6.28
C THR A 20 -1.70 26.62 -4.88
N ALA A 21 -0.47 26.31 -4.50
CA ALA A 21 -0.10 25.70 -3.21
C ALA A 21 -0.76 24.32 -2.94
N SER A 22 -1.31 23.66 -3.97
CA SER A 22 -1.81 22.30 -3.84
C SER A 22 -0.69 21.26 -3.97
N GLY A 23 -0.99 20.01 -3.65
CA GLY A 23 -0.11 18.86 -3.83
C GLY A 23 -0.46 18.08 -5.09
N LEU A 24 0.37 17.08 -5.36
CA LEU A 24 0.26 16.24 -6.54
C LEU A 24 0.61 14.79 -6.22
N PHE A 25 -0.24 13.88 -6.65
CA PHE A 25 0.11 12.47 -6.86
C PHE A 25 0.09 12.20 -8.36
N TYR A 26 1.19 11.75 -8.92
CA TYR A 26 1.29 11.39 -10.33
C TYR A 26 1.82 9.98 -10.47
N ILE A 27 1.03 9.07 -11.06
CA ILE A 27 1.47 7.73 -11.40
C ILE A 27 1.72 7.62 -12.90
N ASP A 28 2.96 7.28 -13.28
CA ASP A 28 3.42 7.15 -14.67
C ASP A 28 3.84 5.70 -14.97
N PRO A 29 3.05 4.93 -15.75
CA PRO A 29 3.39 3.57 -16.11
C PRO A 29 4.52 3.46 -17.14
N LYS A 30 5.01 4.57 -17.68
CA LYS A 30 6.17 4.59 -18.58
C LYS A 30 7.49 4.71 -17.83
N ALA A 31 7.44 4.98 -16.53
CA ALA A 31 8.59 5.28 -15.68
C ALA A 31 9.53 6.32 -16.32
N SER A 32 8.97 7.41 -16.83
CA SER A 32 9.74 8.44 -17.52
C SER A 32 10.57 9.28 -16.54
N PRO A 33 11.91 9.15 -16.52
CA PRO A 33 12.76 10.00 -15.69
C PRO A 33 12.60 11.49 -16.05
N LYS A 34 12.31 11.79 -17.32
CA LYS A 34 12.06 13.15 -17.79
C LYS A 34 10.88 13.79 -17.08
N LEU A 35 9.77 13.05 -16.92
CA LEU A 35 8.58 13.54 -16.21
C LEU A 35 8.90 13.87 -14.75
N ALA A 36 9.56 12.95 -14.03
CA ALA A 36 9.94 13.18 -12.64
C ALA A 36 10.85 14.41 -12.48
N VAL A 37 11.83 14.59 -13.40
CA VAL A 37 12.71 15.75 -13.40
C VAL A 37 11.92 17.03 -13.70
N GLN A 38 10.97 17.04 -14.63
CA GLN A 38 10.14 18.20 -14.94
C GLN A 38 9.32 18.61 -13.72
N ILE A 39 8.65 17.65 -13.04
CA ILE A 39 7.86 17.96 -11.84
C ILE A 39 8.77 18.46 -10.70
N TRP A 40 9.95 17.85 -10.51
CA TRP A 40 10.94 18.34 -9.54
C TRP A 40 11.41 19.77 -9.83
N GLN A 41 11.68 20.08 -11.11
CA GLN A 41 12.06 21.45 -11.50
C GLN A 41 10.96 22.46 -11.20
N MET A 42 9.69 22.09 -11.43
CA MET A 42 8.54 22.92 -11.06
C MET A 42 8.48 23.14 -9.55
N ALA A 43 8.59 22.05 -8.76
CA ALA A 43 8.61 22.13 -7.31
C ALA A 43 9.73 23.05 -6.82
N ARG A 44 10.94 22.87 -7.34
CA ARG A 44 12.09 23.74 -7.01
C ARG A 44 11.89 25.20 -7.40
N PHE A 45 11.35 25.46 -8.59
CA PHE A 45 11.05 26.82 -9.03
C PHE A 45 10.06 27.52 -8.10
N LEU A 46 9.12 26.77 -7.52
CA LEU A 46 8.13 27.26 -6.56
C LEU A 46 8.61 27.20 -5.09
N GLY A 47 9.88 26.83 -4.83
CA GLY A 47 10.45 26.73 -3.47
C GLY A 47 9.88 25.55 -2.66
N ARG A 48 9.46 24.46 -3.33
CA ARG A 48 8.80 23.29 -2.74
C ARG A 48 9.55 21.98 -3.02
N ASP A 49 10.85 22.02 -3.23
CA ASP A 49 11.66 20.87 -3.51
C ASP A 49 11.74 19.89 -2.32
N ASP A 50 11.60 20.40 -1.10
CA ASP A 50 11.51 19.55 0.11
C ASP A 50 10.23 18.72 0.20
N ASP A 51 9.17 19.11 -0.50
CA ASP A 51 7.91 18.37 -0.59
C ASP A 51 7.97 17.22 -1.62
N PHE A 52 8.98 17.22 -2.49
CA PHE A 52 9.05 16.29 -3.61
C PHE A 52 9.55 14.91 -3.19
N ARG A 53 8.79 13.88 -3.57
CA ARG A 53 9.09 12.46 -3.33
C ARG A 53 8.89 11.65 -4.60
N VAL A 54 9.70 10.60 -4.76
CA VAL A 54 9.59 9.67 -5.91
C VAL A 54 9.61 8.24 -5.42
N LEU A 55 8.62 7.45 -5.82
CA LEU A 55 8.65 6.00 -5.74
C LEU A 55 8.99 5.44 -7.14
N ASN A 56 10.19 4.94 -7.30
CA ASN A 56 10.67 4.43 -8.58
C ASN A 56 10.85 2.91 -8.55
N TYR A 57 9.96 2.20 -9.22
CA TYR A 57 9.98 0.75 -9.33
C TYR A 57 10.91 0.21 -10.43
N GLY A 58 11.62 1.08 -11.14
CA GLY A 58 12.65 0.68 -12.10
C GLY A 58 13.79 -0.06 -11.42
N THR A 59 14.21 -1.18 -11.99
CA THR A 59 15.29 -2.02 -11.46
C THR A 59 16.52 -2.02 -12.35
N SER A 60 16.43 -1.54 -13.58
CA SER A 60 17.53 -1.48 -14.56
C SER A 60 18.70 -0.58 -14.16
N GLY A 61 18.47 0.39 -13.26
CA GLY A 61 19.51 1.28 -12.74
C GLY A 61 20.43 0.68 -11.68
N LYS A 62 20.19 -0.56 -11.24
CA LYS A 62 21.04 -1.28 -10.26
C LYS A 62 22.34 -1.77 -10.93
N VAL A 63 23.31 -0.88 -11.13
CA VAL A 63 24.62 -1.23 -11.68
C VAL A 63 25.52 -1.74 -10.55
N LYS A 64 25.93 -3.02 -10.61
CA LYS A 64 26.92 -3.59 -9.68
C LYS A 64 28.22 -2.77 -9.72
N GLY A 65 28.70 -2.35 -8.57
CA GLY A 65 30.05 -1.77 -8.40
C GLY A 65 30.16 -0.24 -8.51
N LYS A 66 29.07 0.50 -8.72
CA LYS A 66 29.06 1.97 -8.56
C LYS A 66 28.49 2.37 -7.21
N SER A 67 28.98 3.49 -6.64
CA SER A 67 28.37 4.09 -5.46
C SER A 67 26.86 4.11 -5.61
N PRO A 68 26.10 3.59 -4.65
CA PRO A 68 24.65 3.49 -4.78
C PRO A 68 24.07 4.90 -4.86
N ARG A 69 23.71 5.31 -6.08
CA ARG A 69 22.85 6.49 -6.23
C ARG A 69 21.49 6.11 -5.71
N ARG A 70 20.88 6.99 -4.94
CA ARG A 70 19.51 6.80 -4.48
C ARG A 70 18.60 6.68 -5.70
N LEU A 71 17.87 5.56 -5.77
CA LEU A 71 16.97 5.26 -6.89
C LEU A 71 15.54 5.71 -6.62
N SER A 72 15.13 5.74 -5.35
CA SER A 72 13.76 5.97 -4.89
C SER A 72 13.75 6.51 -3.46
N ASN A 73 12.66 7.15 -3.08
CA ASN A 73 12.28 7.24 -1.67
C ASN A 73 11.78 5.88 -1.18
N THR A 74 11.78 5.70 0.13
CA THR A 74 11.25 4.50 0.78
C THR A 74 9.78 4.70 1.16
N ASN A 75 9.05 3.60 1.21
CA ASN A 75 7.65 3.57 1.63
C ASN A 75 7.38 2.32 2.45
N ASN A 76 6.61 2.45 3.51
CA ASN A 76 6.04 1.32 4.22
C ASN A 76 4.51 1.49 4.24
N PRO A 77 3.75 0.76 3.40
CA PRO A 77 2.31 0.90 3.32
C PRO A 77 1.55 0.30 4.51
N PHE A 78 2.27 -0.31 5.47
CA PHE A 78 1.70 -1.02 6.63
C PHE A 78 1.81 -0.23 7.93
N THR A 79 2.38 0.96 7.92
CA THR A 79 2.49 1.83 9.10
C THR A 79 1.14 2.31 9.60
N PHE A 80 0.17 2.49 8.71
CA PHE A 80 -1.17 2.96 9.00
C PHE A 80 -2.23 2.09 8.33
N GLY A 81 -3.47 2.25 8.76
CA GLY A 81 -4.63 1.55 8.21
C GLY A 81 -5.12 0.42 9.11
N SER A 82 -6.41 0.11 9.00
CA SER A 82 -7.03 -1.00 9.72
C SER A 82 -6.54 -2.36 9.21
N ALA A 83 -6.68 -3.39 10.02
CA ALA A 83 -6.37 -4.77 9.64
C ALA A 83 -7.09 -5.19 8.34
N GLU A 84 -8.35 -4.76 8.19
CA GLU A 84 -9.16 -5.03 6.98
C GLU A 84 -8.59 -4.34 5.75
N ALA A 85 -8.26 -3.05 5.83
CA ALA A 85 -7.72 -2.28 4.70
C ALA A 85 -6.38 -2.86 4.23
N LEU A 86 -5.52 -3.23 5.16
CA LEU A 86 -4.22 -3.84 4.86
C LEU A 86 -4.35 -5.28 4.37
N THR A 87 -5.33 -6.04 4.88
CA THR A 87 -5.69 -7.36 4.34
C THR A 87 -6.14 -7.23 2.89
N GLN A 88 -7.04 -6.29 2.57
CA GLN A 88 -7.51 -6.07 1.21
C GLN A 88 -6.37 -5.66 0.26
N LEU A 89 -5.43 -4.86 0.74
CA LEU A 89 -4.21 -4.55 -0.02
C LEU A 89 -3.46 -5.83 -0.40
N LEU A 90 -3.16 -6.71 0.57
CA LEU A 90 -2.43 -7.95 0.33
C LEU A 90 -3.21 -8.93 -0.55
N VAL A 91 -4.52 -9.09 -0.31
CA VAL A 91 -5.41 -9.94 -1.14
C VAL A 91 -5.43 -9.45 -2.59
N SER A 92 -5.39 -8.13 -2.83
CA SER A 92 -5.33 -7.57 -4.19
C SER A 92 -4.08 -7.97 -4.97
N LEU A 93 -3.03 -8.42 -4.28
CA LEU A 93 -1.77 -8.89 -4.86
C LEU A 93 -1.76 -10.39 -5.16
N MET A 94 -2.78 -11.12 -4.69
CA MET A 94 -2.90 -12.55 -4.97
C MET A 94 -3.11 -12.79 -6.47
N PRO A 95 -2.60 -13.91 -7.00
CA PRO A 95 -2.93 -14.32 -8.35
C PRO A 95 -4.44 -14.59 -8.47
N ALA A 96 -5.01 -14.28 -9.62
CA ALA A 96 -6.39 -14.66 -9.92
C ALA A 96 -6.51 -16.19 -9.81
N SER A 97 -7.55 -16.67 -9.13
CA SER A 97 -7.82 -18.09 -8.96
C SER A 97 -9.17 -18.44 -9.56
N ASP A 98 -9.20 -19.45 -10.43
CA ASP A 98 -10.40 -19.93 -11.08
C ASP A 98 -10.70 -21.39 -10.66
N GLY A 99 -11.97 -21.73 -10.50
CA GLY A 99 -12.46 -23.10 -10.32
C GLY A 99 -11.96 -23.77 -9.03
N ALA A 100 -11.33 -24.95 -9.16
CA ALA A 100 -10.92 -25.78 -8.02
C ALA A 100 -9.88 -25.09 -7.10
N ASN A 101 -9.18 -24.07 -7.58
CA ASN A 101 -8.20 -23.32 -6.80
C ASN A 101 -8.84 -22.25 -5.89
N SER A 102 -10.14 -21.97 -6.04
CA SER A 102 -10.83 -20.97 -5.21
C SER A 102 -10.81 -21.32 -3.72
N ILE A 103 -10.97 -22.60 -3.37
CA ILE A 103 -10.94 -23.07 -1.96
C ILE A 103 -9.59 -22.75 -1.30
N PHE A 104 -8.49 -22.91 -2.03
CA PHE A 104 -7.17 -22.58 -1.48
C PHE A 104 -6.96 -21.07 -1.40
N ALA A 105 -7.50 -20.31 -2.34
CA ALA A 105 -7.48 -18.85 -2.28
C ALA A 105 -8.29 -18.32 -1.08
N ASP A 106 -9.46 -18.89 -0.79
CA ASP A 106 -10.27 -18.56 0.38
C ASP A 106 -9.53 -18.85 1.69
N LYS A 107 -8.86 -20.01 1.78
CA LYS A 107 -8.00 -20.35 2.93
C LYS A 107 -6.82 -19.38 3.06
N ALA A 108 -6.20 -19.00 1.96
CA ALA A 108 -5.12 -18.03 1.96
C ALA A 108 -5.60 -16.66 2.43
N GLN A 109 -6.78 -16.23 1.98
CA GLN A 109 -7.39 -14.99 2.42
C GLN A 109 -7.73 -15.02 3.91
N ALA A 110 -8.27 -16.13 4.42
CA ALA A 110 -8.54 -16.30 5.84
C ALA A 110 -7.24 -16.26 6.67
N LEU A 111 -6.17 -16.91 6.18
CA LEU A 111 -4.86 -16.91 6.84
C LEU A 111 -4.29 -15.49 6.94
N ILE A 112 -4.21 -14.77 5.82
CA ILE A 112 -3.64 -13.42 5.84
C ILE A 112 -4.49 -12.46 6.66
N SER A 113 -5.82 -12.61 6.65
CA SER A 113 -6.71 -11.82 7.49
C SER A 113 -6.38 -12.03 8.97
N GLY A 114 -6.34 -13.27 9.45
CA GLY A 114 -6.03 -13.58 10.84
C GLY A 114 -4.64 -13.07 11.26
N VAL A 115 -3.64 -13.23 10.38
CA VAL A 115 -2.28 -12.70 10.63
C VAL A 115 -2.29 -11.18 10.70
N MET A 116 -3.00 -10.49 9.80
CA MET A 116 -3.06 -9.03 9.80
C MET A 116 -3.79 -8.47 11.01
N TYR A 117 -4.89 -9.07 11.47
CA TYR A 117 -5.56 -8.67 12.72
C TYR A 117 -4.58 -8.74 13.91
N ALA A 118 -3.84 -9.82 14.03
CA ALA A 118 -2.85 -9.97 15.11
C ALA A 118 -1.68 -8.99 15.00
N LEU A 119 -1.13 -8.77 13.80
CA LEU A 119 0.00 -7.88 13.61
C LEU A 119 -0.38 -6.41 13.77
N VAL A 120 -1.56 -6.01 13.31
CA VAL A 120 -2.06 -4.65 13.47
C VAL A 120 -2.36 -4.34 14.93
N ASP A 121 -2.97 -5.28 15.67
CA ASP A 121 -3.17 -5.15 17.11
C ASP A 121 -1.86 -4.89 17.86
N LEU A 122 -0.81 -5.68 17.57
CA LEU A 122 0.51 -5.46 18.18
C LEU A 122 1.18 -4.16 17.73
N ARG A 123 0.99 -3.74 16.46
CA ARG A 123 1.45 -2.44 15.95
C ARG A 123 0.80 -1.29 16.70
N ASP A 124 -0.52 -1.32 16.84
CA ASP A 124 -1.30 -0.23 17.44
C ASP A 124 -1.02 -0.11 18.95
N LYS A 125 -0.61 -1.21 19.60
CA LYS A 125 -0.07 -1.23 20.96
C LYS A 125 1.41 -0.77 21.06
N GLY A 126 2.05 -0.47 19.92
CA GLY A 126 3.46 -0.05 19.89
C GLY A 126 4.46 -1.19 20.20
N LEU A 127 4.02 -2.46 20.16
CA LEU A 127 4.85 -3.62 20.47
C LEU A 127 5.68 -4.11 19.29
N LEU A 128 5.31 -3.72 18.07
CA LEU A 128 6.10 -3.97 16.87
C LEU A 128 5.94 -2.84 15.85
N LYS A 129 6.93 -2.68 14.97
CA LYS A 129 6.84 -1.87 13.75
C LYS A 129 6.47 -2.79 12.60
N LEU A 130 5.24 -2.68 12.11
CA LEU A 130 4.75 -3.54 11.05
C LEU A 130 5.41 -3.18 9.72
N SER A 131 6.01 -4.16 9.06
CA SER A 131 6.71 -4.03 7.78
C SER A 131 6.46 -5.24 6.89
N THR A 132 6.77 -5.12 5.60
CA THR A 132 6.64 -6.22 4.63
C THR A 132 7.42 -7.46 5.05
N SER A 133 8.61 -7.28 5.64
CA SER A 133 9.44 -8.40 6.12
C SER A 133 8.79 -9.11 7.32
N ILE A 134 8.23 -8.36 8.26
CA ILE A 134 7.51 -8.93 9.41
C ILE A 134 6.28 -9.72 8.96
N ILE A 135 5.51 -9.20 8.01
CA ILE A 135 4.36 -9.92 7.45
C ILE A 135 4.82 -11.23 6.80
N ARG A 136 5.84 -11.17 5.94
CA ARG A 136 6.39 -12.36 5.29
C ARG A 136 6.87 -13.40 6.31
N ASP A 137 7.60 -12.96 7.31
CA ASP A 137 8.17 -13.81 8.34
C ASP A 137 7.10 -14.44 9.23
N SER A 138 6.02 -13.70 9.53
CA SER A 138 4.89 -14.18 10.32
C SER A 138 4.05 -15.24 9.61
N LEU A 139 4.17 -15.36 8.29
CA LEU A 139 3.55 -16.42 7.51
C LEU A 139 4.34 -17.75 7.56
N ALA A 140 5.51 -17.82 8.21
CA ALA A 140 6.13 -19.11 8.51
C ALA A 140 5.30 -19.86 9.55
N LEU A 141 5.06 -21.15 9.34
CA LEU A 141 4.13 -21.97 10.15
C LEU A 141 4.34 -21.78 11.66
N GLU A 142 5.58 -21.96 12.11
CA GLU A 142 5.94 -21.89 13.54
C GLU A 142 5.74 -20.48 14.10
N LYS A 143 6.09 -19.45 13.31
CA LYS A 143 5.92 -18.05 13.71
C LYS A 143 4.45 -17.64 13.73
N CYS A 144 3.65 -18.15 12.78
CA CYS A 144 2.22 -17.90 12.74
C CYS A 144 1.50 -18.50 13.95
N VAL A 145 1.87 -19.72 14.34
CA VAL A 145 1.34 -20.35 15.56
C VAL A 145 1.83 -19.61 16.82
N ALA A 146 3.09 -19.19 16.87
CA ALA A 146 3.60 -18.39 17.97
C ALA A 146 2.87 -17.02 18.08
N LEU A 147 2.56 -16.38 16.95
CA LEU A 147 1.78 -15.16 16.91
C LEU A 147 0.35 -15.40 17.45
N ALA A 148 -0.31 -16.50 17.08
CA ALA A 148 -1.65 -16.86 17.57
C ALA A 148 -1.71 -17.11 19.09
N LEU A 149 -0.58 -17.41 19.71
CA LEU A 149 -0.42 -17.63 21.14
C LEU A 149 0.20 -16.41 21.88
N HIS A 150 0.40 -15.31 21.18
CA HIS A 150 1.05 -14.13 21.77
C HIS A 150 0.21 -13.58 22.93
N PRO A 151 0.79 -13.33 24.14
CA PRO A 151 0.02 -12.94 25.33
C PRO A 151 -0.65 -11.59 25.21
N GLU A 152 -0.04 -10.65 24.49
CA GLU A 152 -0.49 -9.27 24.37
C GLU A 152 -1.60 -9.08 23.32
N LEU A 153 -2.03 -10.13 22.60
CA LEU A 153 -3.15 -10.01 21.66
C LEU A 153 -4.47 -9.82 22.41
N ASP A 154 -5.29 -8.91 21.89
CA ASP A 154 -6.68 -8.80 22.27
C ASP A 154 -7.44 -10.09 21.95
N GLU A 155 -8.55 -10.32 22.64
CA GLU A 155 -9.34 -11.55 22.47
C GLU A 155 -9.86 -11.70 21.05
N GLU A 156 -10.30 -10.61 20.41
CA GLU A 156 -10.80 -10.58 19.05
C GLU A 156 -9.70 -10.93 18.03
N SER A 157 -8.55 -10.31 18.13
CA SER A 157 -7.40 -10.55 17.25
C SER A 157 -6.87 -11.98 17.41
N ARG A 158 -6.83 -12.46 18.65
CA ARG A 158 -6.46 -13.84 18.97
C ARG A 158 -7.45 -14.84 18.37
N ALA A 159 -8.74 -14.61 18.54
CA ALA A 159 -9.78 -15.47 17.98
C ALA A 159 -9.71 -15.50 16.45
N SER A 160 -9.46 -14.36 15.81
CA SER A 160 -9.34 -14.26 14.35
C SER A 160 -8.20 -15.12 13.81
N ILE A 161 -6.98 -14.99 14.35
CA ILE A 161 -5.83 -15.78 13.87
C ILE A 161 -5.98 -17.27 14.22
N GLN A 162 -6.56 -17.61 15.37
CA GLN A 162 -6.81 -19.00 15.73
C GLN A 162 -7.86 -19.65 14.83
N ALA A 163 -8.92 -18.94 14.49
CA ALA A 163 -9.91 -19.39 13.51
C ALA A 163 -9.27 -19.61 12.13
N ALA A 164 -8.42 -18.68 11.69
CA ALA A 164 -7.69 -18.82 10.43
C ALA A 164 -6.80 -20.07 10.40
N LEU A 165 -6.04 -20.34 11.46
CA LEU A 165 -5.24 -21.56 11.59
C LEU A 165 -6.14 -22.81 11.62
N GLY A 166 -7.29 -22.73 12.27
CA GLY A 166 -8.29 -23.81 12.33
C GLY A 166 -8.79 -24.23 10.95
N THR A 167 -8.89 -23.30 9.97
CA THR A 167 -9.27 -23.64 8.58
C THR A 167 -8.25 -24.56 7.89
N SER A 168 -7.00 -24.56 8.36
CA SER A 168 -5.93 -25.45 7.91
C SER A 168 -5.82 -26.72 8.75
N GLY A 169 -6.62 -26.86 9.82
CA GLY A 169 -6.65 -28.04 10.68
C GLY A 169 -5.83 -27.93 11.96
N TRP A 170 -5.40 -26.72 12.33
CA TRP A 170 -4.74 -26.49 13.63
C TRP A 170 -5.72 -26.73 14.79
N ILE A 171 -5.22 -27.41 15.84
CA ILE A 171 -5.99 -27.71 17.05
C ILE A 171 -5.37 -26.95 18.22
N ALA A 172 -6.12 -25.99 18.77
CA ALA A 172 -5.69 -25.21 19.91
C ALA A 172 -5.38 -26.10 21.13
N GLY A 173 -4.34 -25.73 21.89
CA GLY A 173 -3.91 -26.47 23.07
C GLY A 173 -3.07 -27.73 22.81
N ARG A 174 -2.85 -28.13 21.54
CA ARG A 174 -1.91 -29.20 21.18
C ARG A 174 -0.54 -28.64 20.82
N GLU A 175 0.51 -29.29 21.24
CA GLU A 175 1.87 -28.96 20.79
C GLU A 175 2.03 -29.22 19.29
N MET A 176 2.98 -28.53 18.64
CA MET A 176 3.22 -28.67 17.19
C MET A 176 3.46 -30.14 16.75
N LYS A 177 4.17 -30.93 17.55
CA LYS A 177 4.45 -32.32 17.27
C LYS A 177 3.19 -33.23 17.28
N ASP A 178 2.14 -32.79 17.99
CA ASP A 178 0.89 -33.53 18.17
C ASP A 178 -0.24 -33.04 17.26
N GLN A 179 0.06 -32.07 16.39
CA GLN A 179 -0.88 -31.56 15.37
C GLN A 179 -1.08 -32.58 14.26
N PRO A 180 -2.25 -32.58 13.60
CA PRO A 180 -2.50 -33.47 12.46
C PRO A 180 -1.46 -33.25 11.35
N PRO A 181 -0.93 -34.28 10.70
CA PRO A 181 0.02 -34.13 9.58
C PRO A 181 -0.51 -33.25 8.44
N SER A 182 -1.83 -33.29 8.21
CA SER A 182 -2.51 -32.48 7.20
C SER A 182 -2.45 -30.96 7.48
N PHE A 183 -2.20 -30.56 8.73
CA PHE A 183 -2.13 -29.14 9.09
C PHE A 183 -1.00 -28.44 8.36
N ALA A 184 0.22 -28.94 8.43
CA ALA A 184 1.38 -28.35 7.77
C ALA A 184 1.21 -28.28 6.25
N GLU A 185 0.62 -29.31 5.64
CA GLU A 185 0.35 -29.36 4.21
C GLU A 185 -0.69 -28.31 3.80
N GLN A 186 -1.83 -28.24 4.46
CA GLN A 186 -2.90 -27.28 4.18
C GLN A 186 -2.45 -25.84 4.42
N PHE A 187 -1.69 -25.59 5.49
CA PHE A 187 -1.08 -24.30 5.77
C PHE A 187 -0.11 -23.88 4.65
N GLY A 188 0.75 -24.79 4.19
CA GLY A 188 1.70 -24.55 3.10
C GLY A 188 1.02 -24.14 1.80
N TYR A 189 -0.12 -24.73 1.46
CA TYR A 189 -0.92 -24.29 0.32
C TYR A 189 -1.40 -22.84 0.47
N ALA A 190 -1.98 -22.50 1.61
CA ALA A 190 -2.45 -21.13 1.87
C ALA A 190 -1.30 -20.10 1.86
N GLN A 191 -0.17 -20.43 2.49
CA GLN A 191 1.04 -19.59 2.53
C GLN A 191 1.58 -19.32 1.12
N SER A 192 1.55 -20.29 0.22
CA SER A 192 2.15 -20.19 -1.13
C SER A 192 1.55 -19.07 -1.97
N TYR A 193 0.29 -18.69 -1.76
CA TYR A 193 -0.37 -17.60 -2.48
C TYR A 193 0.29 -16.25 -2.26
N PHE A 194 0.85 -16.01 -1.08
CA PHE A 194 1.51 -14.74 -0.75
C PHE A 194 3.02 -14.75 -0.98
N GLY A 195 3.62 -15.93 -1.10
CA GLY A 195 5.06 -16.11 -1.18
C GLY A 195 5.70 -15.25 -2.26
N LYS A 196 5.18 -15.29 -3.49
CA LYS A 196 5.72 -14.53 -4.62
C LYS A 196 5.53 -13.01 -4.43
N ALA A 197 4.37 -12.55 -4.00
CA ALA A 197 4.08 -11.14 -3.82
C ALA A 197 4.96 -10.53 -2.72
N LEU A 198 5.03 -11.16 -1.55
CA LEU A 198 5.83 -10.68 -0.43
C LEU A 198 7.34 -10.75 -0.73
N SER A 199 7.83 -11.83 -1.37
CA SER A 199 9.24 -11.90 -1.79
C SER A 199 9.57 -10.83 -2.83
N SER A 200 8.67 -10.51 -3.74
CA SER A 200 8.88 -9.40 -4.67
C SER A 200 9.06 -8.07 -3.92
N LEU A 201 8.21 -7.77 -2.96
CA LEU A 201 8.30 -6.54 -2.16
C LEU A 201 9.56 -6.49 -1.30
N THR A 202 9.91 -7.59 -0.62
CA THR A 202 11.06 -7.63 0.30
C THR A 202 12.41 -7.73 -0.40
N ASP A 203 12.47 -8.40 -1.56
CA ASP A 203 13.74 -8.71 -2.22
C ASP A 203 13.96 -7.82 -3.45
N THR A 204 13.02 -7.81 -4.41
CA THR A 204 13.16 -7.03 -5.65
C THR A 204 13.02 -5.53 -5.38
N TYR A 205 12.02 -5.15 -4.59
CA TYR A 205 11.69 -3.76 -4.27
C TYR A 205 12.14 -3.35 -2.86
N SER A 206 13.15 -4.02 -2.29
CA SER A 206 13.73 -3.69 -0.99
C SER A 206 14.22 -2.25 -0.88
N HIS A 207 14.60 -1.63 -2.00
CA HIS A 207 14.99 -0.22 -2.06
C HIS A 207 13.82 0.75 -1.86
N ILE A 208 12.58 0.26 -1.90
CA ILE A 208 11.36 1.00 -1.58
C ILE A 208 10.79 0.52 -0.24
N TYR A 209 10.59 -0.80 -0.08
CA TYR A 209 9.83 -1.40 1.02
C TYR A 209 10.69 -2.00 2.13
N GLY A 210 12.01 -1.86 2.04
CA GLY A 210 12.94 -2.43 3.04
C GLY A 210 13.10 -1.59 4.31
N ALA A 211 12.56 -0.38 4.36
CA ALA A 211 12.61 0.47 5.54
C ALA A 211 11.41 0.18 6.47
N GLU A 212 11.66 0.19 7.78
CA GLU A 212 10.60 0.10 8.78
C GLU A 212 9.75 1.37 8.81
N ASP A 213 10.42 2.53 8.77
CA ASP A 213 9.77 3.84 8.66
C ASP A 213 9.99 4.36 7.24
N GLY A 214 8.94 4.40 6.43
CA GLY A 214 9.01 4.91 5.05
C GLY A 214 9.10 6.43 5.02
N GLU A 215 9.84 6.99 4.05
CA GLU A 215 9.91 8.44 3.81
C GLU A 215 8.66 8.99 3.14
N VAL A 216 7.92 8.12 2.46
CA VAL A 216 6.64 8.42 1.83
C VAL A 216 5.54 7.88 2.72
N ASP A 217 4.75 8.79 3.25
CA ASP A 217 3.47 8.54 3.87
C ASP A 217 2.40 9.12 2.95
N PHE A 218 1.44 8.29 2.53
CA PHE A 218 0.38 8.72 1.61
C PHE A 218 -0.64 9.62 2.28
N ALA A 219 -0.93 9.42 3.59
CA ALA A 219 -1.82 10.29 4.34
C ALA A 219 -1.18 11.66 4.54
N ASP A 220 0.08 11.72 4.99
CA ASP A 220 0.84 12.97 5.07
C ASP A 220 0.93 13.65 3.71
N SER A 221 1.13 12.89 2.63
CA SER A 221 1.23 13.44 1.27
C SER A 221 -0.05 14.18 0.87
N ILE A 222 -1.23 13.67 1.20
CA ILE A 222 -2.50 14.34 0.92
C ILE A 222 -2.73 15.52 1.86
N MET A 223 -2.57 15.31 3.17
CA MET A 223 -2.85 16.31 4.20
C MET A 223 -1.91 17.51 4.10
N GLN A 224 -0.61 17.28 3.88
CA GLN A 224 0.41 18.31 3.76
C GLN A 224 0.65 18.78 2.32
N ARG A 225 -0.20 18.35 1.38
CA ARG A 225 -0.10 18.78 -0.03
C ARG A 225 1.28 18.50 -0.66
N ARG A 226 1.91 17.37 -0.33
CA ARG A 226 3.21 17.00 -0.88
C ARG A 226 3.12 16.59 -2.35
N ILE A 227 4.27 16.46 -2.98
CA ILE A 227 4.42 16.17 -4.41
C ILE A 227 4.99 14.77 -4.54
N LEU A 228 4.14 13.81 -4.88
CA LEU A 228 4.51 12.40 -4.99
C LEU A 228 4.41 11.91 -6.44
N VAL A 229 5.52 11.44 -6.98
CA VAL A 229 5.60 10.83 -8.32
C VAL A 229 5.89 9.34 -8.18
N VAL A 230 5.08 8.51 -8.82
CA VAL A 230 5.22 7.05 -8.86
C VAL A 230 5.56 6.61 -10.28
N LEU A 231 6.73 6.00 -10.45
CA LEU A 231 7.25 5.55 -11.72
C LEU A 231 7.14 4.02 -11.83
N LEU A 232 6.25 3.55 -12.71
CA LEU A 232 6.00 2.12 -12.95
C LEU A 232 6.62 1.68 -14.28
N PRO A 233 7.64 0.80 -14.30
CA PRO A 233 8.42 0.50 -15.50
C PRO A 233 7.74 -0.54 -16.41
N SER A 234 6.72 -0.14 -17.18
CA SER A 234 5.95 -1.04 -18.05
C SER A 234 6.78 -1.76 -19.12
N LEU A 235 7.92 -1.19 -19.52
CA LEU A 235 8.83 -1.82 -20.47
C LEU A 235 9.74 -2.88 -19.83
N GLU A 236 9.92 -2.85 -18.51
CA GLU A 236 10.79 -3.79 -17.78
C GLU A 236 10.02 -4.93 -17.14
N LYS A 237 8.71 -4.79 -16.94
CA LYS A 237 7.91 -5.66 -16.10
C LYS A 237 6.76 -6.31 -16.86
N ALA A 238 6.43 -7.53 -16.45
CA ALA A 238 5.23 -8.19 -16.94
C ALA A 238 3.96 -7.41 -16.54
N PRO A 239 2.90 -7.41 -17.38
CA PRO A 239 1.67 -6.66 -17.09
C PRO A 239 1.06 -6.97 -15.73
N ALA A 240 1.07 -8.23 -15.28
CA ALA A 240 0.53 -8.63 -13.98
C ALA A 240 1.33 -8.04 -12.80
N GLU A 241 2.67 -7.98 -12.93
CA GLU A 241 3.53 -7.36 -11.91
C GLU A 241 3.31 -5.86 -11.85
N LEU A 242 3.25 -5.21 -13.03
CA LEU A 242 2.96 -3.78 -13.13
C LEU A 242 1.62 -3.42 -12.49
N ALA A 243 0.58 -4.20 -12.79
CA ALA A 243 -0.74 -4.03 -12.19
C ALA A 243 -0.69 -4.17 -10.66
N SER A 244 0.04 -5.13 -10.13
CA SER A 244 0.21 -5.32 -8.68
C SER A 244 0.88 -4.11 -8.01
N LEU A 245 1.95 -3.57 -8.61
CA LEU A 245 2.64 -2.38 -8.09
C LEU A 245 1.75 -1.13 -8.14
N GLY A 246 1.00 -0.96 -9.22
CA GLY A 246 0.01 0.12 -9.35
C GLY A 246 -1.09 0.02 -8.30
N LYS A 247 -1.61 -1.20 -8.06
CA LYS A 247 -2.62 -1.47 -7.03
C LYS A 247 -2.15 -1.07 -5.64
N ILE A 248 -0.89 -1.34 -5.27
CA ILE A 248 -0.34 -0.93 -3.98
C ILE A 248 -0.45 0.60 -3.81
N SER A 249 0.03 1.35 -4.80
CA SER A 249 0.03 2.81 -4.75
C SER A 249 -1.39 3.40 -4.74
N LEU A 250 -2.29 2.87 -5.58
CA LEU A 250 -3.68 3.35 -5.63
C LEU A 250 -4.50 2.94 -4.40
N SER A 251 -4.25 1.75 -3.84
CA SER A 251 -4.87 1.34 -2.57
C SER A 251 -4.36 2.17 -1.40
N ALA A 252 -3.07 2.55 -1.40
CA ALA A 252 -2.51 3.41 -0.37
C ALA A 252 -3.15 4.82 -0.40
N ILE A 253 -3.37 5.41 -1.58
CA ILE A 253 -4.13 6.66 -1.73
C ILE A 253 -5.56 6.51 -1.22
N ARG A 254 -6.25 5.43 -1.59
CA ARG A 254 -7.61 5.18 -1.11
C ARG A 254 -7.68 5.07 0.41
N ASN A 255 -6.74 4.33 1.01
CA ASN A 255 -6.66 4.17 2.46
C ASN A 255 -6.34 5.52 3.15
N ALA A 256 -5.44 6.32 2.57
CA ALA A 256 -5.16 7.66 3.06
C ALA A 256 -6.39 8.58 3.04
N CYS A 257 -7.23 8.46 2.00
CA CYS A 257 -8.51 9.18 1.94
C CYS A 257 -9.47 8.73 3.06
N ALA A 258 -9.50 7.44 3.39
CA ALA A 258 -10.38 6.91 4.45
C ALA A 258 -9.99 7.46 5.83
N VAL A 259 -8.70 7.64 6.11
CA VAL A 259 -8.23 8.27 7.35
C VAL A 259 -8.76 9.69 7.50
N GLY A 260 -8.85 10.44 6.39
CA GLY A 260 -9.38 11.82 6.38
C GLY A 260 -10.88 11.94 6.63
N LEU A 261 -11.64 10.82 6.61
CA LEU A 261 -13.09 10.84 6.88
C LEU A 261 -13.45 10.94 8.36
N GLY A 262 -12.47 10.72 9.27
CA GLY A 262 -12.71 10.69 10.70
C GLY A 262 -13.47 9.44 11.18
N ALA A 263 -13.25 9.06 12.43
CA ALA A 263 -13.84 7.85 13.02
C ALA A 263 -14.89 8.18 14.11
N HIS A 264 -14.95 9.42 14.58
CA HIS A 264 -15.77 9.79 15.74
C HIS A 264 -17.03 10.55 15.29
N ILE A 265 -18.17 10.08 15.75
CA ILE A 265 -19.47 10.75 15.60
C ILE A 265 -19.96 11.38 16.92
N GLU A 266 -19.29 11.06 18.02
CA GLU A 266 -19.54 11.59 19.37
C GLU A 266 -18.28 12.29 19.89
N GLY A 267 -18.47 13.39 20.60
CA GLY A 267 -17.41 14.22 21.14
C GLY A 267 -17.89 15.66 21.30
N ASP A 268 -17.01 16.55 21.74
CA ASP A 268 -17.31 17.98 21.68
C ASP A 268 -17.18 18.51 20.24
N ALA A 269 -17.58 19.77 20.02
CA ALA A 269 -17.53 20.34 18.68
C ALA A 269 -16.09 20.42 18.12
N ALA A 270 -15.08 20.50 18.98
CA ALA A 270 -13.69 20.49 18.56
C ALA A 270 -13.26 19.11 18.06
N ASP A 271 -13.62 18.05 18.78
CA ASP A 271 -13.34 16.65 18.38
C ASP A 271 -13.97 16.31 17.03
N VAL A 272 -15.25 16.73 16.82
CA VAL A 272 -15.96 16.48 15.55
C VAL A 272 -15.37 17.32 14.42
N LEU A 273 -14.98 18.56 14.66
CA LEU A 273 -14.38 19.45 13.64
C LEU A 273 -12.96 19.02 13.28
N GLU A 274 -12.19 18.48 14.21
CA GLU A 274 -10.86 17.93 13.93
C GLU A 274 -10.93 16.69 13.04
N ALA A 275 -12.00 15.91 13.16
CA ALA A 275 -12.27 14.74 12.31
C ALA A 275 -12.78 15.10 10.90
N LEU A 276 -13.20 16.34 10.66
CA LEU A 276 -13.66 16.76 9.33
C LEU A 276 -12.46 16.99 8.40
N PRO A 277 -12.63 16.71 7.08
CA PRO A 277 -11.61 17.02 6.09
C PRO A 277 -11.20 18.49 6.22
N THR A 278 -9.89 18.73 6.24
CA THR A 278 -9.35 20.09 6.34
C THR A 278 -10.02 20.99 5.31
N ASP A 279 -10.61 22.08 5.75
CA ASP A 279 -11.28 23.03 4.88
C ASP A 279 -10.32 23.50 3.79
N THR A 280 -10.61 23.12 2.56
CA THR A 280 -9.79 23.45 1.39
C THR A 280 -10.19 24.81 0.78
N VAL A 281 -10.97 25.61 1.51
CA VAL A 281 -11.37 26.93 1.04
C VAL A 281 -10.14 27.79 0.81
N GLY A 282 -9.93 28.15 -0.46
CA GLY A 282 -8.79 28.97 -0.90
C GLY A 282 -7.54 28.20 -1.30
N ILE A 283 -7.49 26.88 -1.08
CA ILE A 283 -6.40 25.99 -1.57
C ILE A 283 -6.97 25.11 -2.67
N GLY A 284 -6.23 24.95 -3.78
CA GLY A 284 -6.61 24.04 -4.87
C GLY A 284 -6.72 22.59 -4.37
N PRO A 285 -7.54 21.74 -5.03
CA PRO A 285 -7.65 20.34 -4.65
C PRO A 285 -6.31 19.64 -4.84
N TYR A 286 -6.03 18.63 -3.98
CA TYR A 286 -4.91 17.71 -4.19
C TYR A 286 -5.12 16.96 -5.51
N LEU A 287 -4.18 17.09 -6.43
CA LEU A 287 -4.34 16.56 -7.79
C LEU A 287 -3.82 15.13 -7.85
N CYS A 288 -4.69 14.18 -8.16
CA CYS A 288 -4.35 12.77 -8.36
C CYS A 288 -4.41 12.46 -9.86
N ILE A 289 -3.24 12.31 -10.50
CA ILE A 289 -3.12 11.96 -11.92
C ILE A 289 -2.74 10.49 -12.06
N VAL A 290 -3.57 9.74 -12.79
CA VAL A 290 -3.33 8.33 -13.10
C VAL A 290 -3.23 8.17 -14.62
N ASP A 291 -2.00 8.31 -15.16
CA ASP A 291 -1.79 8.12 -16.60
C ASP A 291 -1.97 6.63 -16.96
N GLU A 292 -2.66 6.36 -18.06
CA GLU A 292 -2.94 5.02 -18.57
C GLU A 292 -3.57 4.08 -17.51
N TYR A 293 -4.58 4.54 -16.77
CA TYR A 293 -5.26 3.80 -15.70
C TYR A 293 -5.64 2.36 -16.09
N ALA A 294 -5.96 2.11 -17.36
CA ALA A 294 -6.30 0.76 -17.85
C ALA A 294 -5.20 -0.30 -17.57
N ALA A 295 -3.95 0.11 -17.42
CA ALA A 295 -2.83 -0.80 -17.11
C ALA A 295 -2.76 -1.21 -15.64
N ILE A 296 -3.40 -0.45 -14.74
CA ILE A 296 -3.26 -0.57 -13.28
C ILE A 296 -4.62 -0.54 -12.56
N VAL A 297 -5.69 -0.92 -13.24
CA VAL A 297 -7.04 -0.92 -12.67
C VAL A 297 -7.06 -1.57 -11.30
N THR A 298 -7.56 -0.81 -10.32
CA THR A 298 -7.63 -1.22 -8.91
C THR A 298 -9.09 -1.22 -8.47
N PRO A 299 -9.64 -2.36 -8.02
CA PRO A 299 -10.98 -2.40 -7.47
C PRO A 299 -11.15 -1.43 -6.29
N GLY A 300 -12.25 -0.70 -6.28
CA GLY A 300 -12.57 0.28 -5.24
C GLY A 300 -11.87 1.64 -5.42
N PHE A 301 -11.01 1.84 -6.42
CA PHE A 301 -10.42 3.16 -6.69
C PHE A 301 -11.44 4.15 -7.28
N GLU A 302 -12.50 3.66 -7.90
CA GLU A 302 -13.64 4.46 -8.37
C GLU A 302 -14.28 5.30 -7.26
N VAL A 303 -14.16 4.87 -6.00
CA VAL A 303 -14.62 5.65 -4.84
C VAL A 303 -13.84 6.97 -4.72
N VAL A 304 -12.53 6.96 -4.97
CA VAL A 304 -11.72 8.18 -4.98
C VAL A 304 -12.16 9.13 -6.10
N LEU A 305 -12.53 8.58 -7.27
CA LEU A 305 -13.03 9.38 -8.40
C LEU A 305 -14.38 10.04 -8.11
N THR A 306 -15.25 9.36 -7.35
CA THR A 306 -16.64 9.81 -7.10
C THR A 306 -16.78 10.61 -5.82
N GLN A 307 -16.02 10.29 -4.77
CA GLN A 307 -16.15 10.87 -3.43
C GLN A 307 -14.94 11.76 -3.03
N GLY A 308 -13.84 11.70 -3.77
CA GLY A 308 -12.61 12.44 -3.45
C GLY A 308 -12.81 13.96 -3.37
N ARG A 309 -13.83 14.50 -4.05
CA ARG A 309 -14.18 15.93 -3.99
C ARG A 309 -14.43 16.39 -2.54
N GLY A 310 -15.16 15.60 -1.76
CA GLY A 310 -15.44 15.91 -0.35
C GLY A 310 -14.19 15.93 0.53
N LEU A 311 -13.11 15.29 0.07
CA LEU A 311 -11.79 15.23 0.71
C LEU A 311 -10.79 16.22 0.10
N GLY A 312 -11.25 17.12 -0.78
CA GLY A 312 -10.39 18.07 -1.47
C GLY A 312 -9.43 17.41 -2.46
N ILE A 313 -9.82 16.28 -3.08
CA ILE A 313 -9.04 15.55 -4.09
C ILE A 313 -9.71 15.69 -5.45
N ALA A 314 -8.92 16.02 -6.47
CA ALA A 314 -9.33 15.97 -7.88
C ALA A 314 -8.55 14.86 -8.58
N ALA A 315 -9.23 13.87 -9.13
CA ALA A 315 -8.60 12.76 -9.86
C ALA A 315 -8.82 12.93 -11.39
N ILE A 316 -7.78 12.62 -12.17
CA ILE A 316 -7.73 12.70 -13.64
C ILE A 316 -7.17 11.41 -14.20
#